data_9297ad66bcb9bf6a971c2eef9480244d
#
_entry.id   9297ad66bcb9bf6a971c2eef9480244d
#
_cell.length_a   1.000
_cell.length_b   1.000
_cell.length_c   1.000
_cell.angle_alpha   90.00
_cell.angle_beta   90.00
_cell.angle_gamma   90.00
#
_symmetry.space_group_name_H-M   'P 1'
#
loop_
_entity.id
_entity.type
_entity.pdbx_description
1 polymer ?
#
loop_
_entity_poly.entity_id
_entity_poly.type
_entity_poly.pdbx_seq_one_letter_code
_entity_poly.pdbx_strand_id
1 'polypeptide(L)'
;MKVAALYDIHGNLPALEAVLAELDGDPPDTIVVGGDVLWGPYQAECLILLREAGARFLAGNCERAVLHEDSDADRWCREQLDAELLADVSRWPATIELGVRRLGQVLFCHATPRSDDEIITRLTPDDAVAEALAGTGADVVVCGHTHVQVDRAVPRAPRLVNAGSVGMPCEGKTGAFWALLDNGVELRRTPYAVEPALARLGESGFPSVEEVFFEQVRGEITAASASEYFEGLRGA
;
A
#
# COMPACT_ATOMS: atom_id res chain seq x y z
N MET A 1 17.36 -9.89 6.67
CA MET A 1 16.81 -10.16 5.33
C MET A 1 16.61 -8.82 4.61
N LYS A 2 16.50 -8.84 3.28
CA LYS A 2 16.13 -7.72 2.41
C LYS A 2 14.65 -7.85 2.07
N VAL A 3 13.85 -6.83 2.31
CA VAL A 3 12.39 -6.85 2.15
C VAL A 3 11.95 -5.75 1.19
N ALA A 4 11.18 -6.09 0.16
CA ALA A 4 10.42 -5.11 -0.61
C ALA A 4 9.03 -4.97 0.02
N ALA A 5 8.64 -3.76 0.38
CA ALA A 5 7.34 -3.43 0.96
C ALA A 5 6.49 -2.69 -0.07
N LEU A 6 5.46 -3.37 -0.57
CA LEU A 6 4.53 -2.88 -1.58
C LEU A 6 3.17 -2.65 -0.93
N TYR A 7 2.62 -1.46 -1.08
CA TYR A 7 1.37 -1.04 -0.46
C TYR A 7 0.43 -0.41 -1.49
N ASP A 8 -0.86 -0.47 -1.22
CA ASP A 8 -1.88 0.30 -1.94
C ASP A 8 -1.76 0.12 -3.47
N ILE A 9 -1.85 -1.15 -3.91
CA ILE A 9 -1.66 -1.54 -5.31
C ILE A 9 -2.92 -1.23 -6.13
N HIS A 10 -4.11 -1.38 -5.50
CA HIS A 10 -5.40 -1.03 -6.08
C HIS A 10 -5.57 -1.53 -7.52
N GLY A 11 -5.20 -2.77 -7.79
CA GLY A 11 -5.35 -3.34 -9.13
C GLY A 11 -4.65 -2.59 -10.27
N ASN A 12 -3.71 -1.69 -9.98
CA ASN A 12 -2.92 -1.01 -11.01
C ASN A 12 -1.83 -1.96 -11.55
N LEU A 13 -2.27 -2.87 -12.40
CA LEU A 13 -1.42 -3.90 -12.96
C LEU A 13 -0.18 -3.36 -13.71
N PRO A 14 -0.28 -2.29 -14.54
CA PRO A 14 0.90 -1.73 -15.19
C PRO A 14 1.97 -1.21 -14.20
N ALA A 15 1.55 -0.61 -13.10
CA ALA A 15 2.46 -0.13 -12.05
C ALA A 15 3.12 -1.31 -11.32
N LEU A 16 2.35 -2.34 -10.98
CA LEU A 16 2.87 -3.55 -10.34
C LEU A 16 3.85 -4.32 -11.24
N GLU A 17 3.53 -4.50 -12.52
CA GLU A 17 4.41 -5.14 -13.52
C GLU A 17 5.77 -4.43 -13.57
N ALA A 18 5.79 -3.09 -13.55
CA ALA A 18 7.02 -2.32 -13.55
C ALA A 18 7.85 -2.51 -12.27
N VAL A 19 7.20 -2.54 -11.09
CA VAL A 19 7.89 -2.79 -9.82
C VAL A 19 8.48 -4.20 -9.79
N LEU A 20 7.73 -5.23 -10.19
CA LEU A 20 8.21 -6.60 -10.22
C LEU A 20 9.39 -6.76 -11.18
N ALA A 21 9.36 -6.12 -12.35
CA ALA A 21 10.47 -6.10 -13.29
C ALA A 21 11.75 -5.42 -12.72
N GLU A 22 11.59 -4.37 -11.89
CA GLU A 22 12.73 -3.76 -11.18
C GLU A 22 13.29 -4.73 -10.13
N LEU A 23 12.43 -5.43 -9.39
CA LEU A 23 12.82 -6.41 -8.38
C LEU A 23 13.56 -7.63 -8.97
N ASP A 24 13.24 -8.03 -10.19
CA ASP A 24 13.94 -9.13 -10.88
C ASP A 24 15.44 -8.84 -11.09
N GLY A 25 15.81 -7.56 -11.21
CA GLY A 25 17.21 -7.14 -11.36
C GLY A 25 18.04 -7.21 -10.07
N ASP A 26 17.40 -7.12 -8.91
CA ASP A 26 18.00 -7.17 -7.56
C ASP A 26 17.00 -7.74 -6.54
N PRO A 27 16.74 -9.06 -6.56
CA PRO A 27 15.66 -9.67 -5.82
C PRO A 27 15.76 -9.46 -4.31
N PRO A 28 14.64 -9.16 -3.62
CA PRO A 28 14.57 -9.20 -2.17
C PRO A 28 14.51 -10.65 -1.67
N ASP A 29 14.81 -10.86 -0.38
CA ASP A 29 14.59 -12.14 0.28
C ASP A 29 13.08 -12.45 0.43
N THR A 30 12.26 -11.40 0.52
CA THR A 30 10.79 -11.49 0.57
C THR A 30 10.13 -10.19 0.10
N ILE A 31 8.93 -10.33 -0.47
CA ILE A 31 8.02 -9.23 -0.75
C ILE A 31 6.94 -9.25 0.34
N VAL A 32 6.70 -8.12 0.99
CA VAL A 32 5.56 -7.90 1.87
C VAL A 32 4.58 -6.97 1.16
N VAL A 33 3.35 -7.43 1.02
CA VAL A 33 2.23 -6.67 0.48
C VAL A 33 1.40 -6.18 1.65
N GLY A 34 1.39 -4.88 1.84
CA GLY A 34 0.85 -4.19 3.01
C GLY A 34 -0.62 -3.81 2.89
N GLY A 35 -1.43 -4.62 2.21
CA GLY A 35 -2.85 -4.37 2.01
C GLY A 35 -3.17 -3.54 0.78
N ASP A 36 -4.47 -3.41 0.54
CA ASP A 36 -5.07 -2.69 -0.58
C ASP A 36 -4.52 -3.13 -1.95
N VAL A 37 -4.45 -4.45 -2.15
CA VAL A 37 -4.27 -5.06 -3.47
C VAL A 37 -5.57 -4.97 -4.24
N LEU A 38 -6.67 -5.24 -3.52
CA LEU A 38 -8.03 -5.20 -4.03
C LEU A 38 -8.54 -3.76 -4.18
N TRP A 39 -9.76 -3.65 -4.65
CA TRP A 39 -10.44 -2.38 -4.90
C TRP A 39 -9.75 -1.59 -6.02
N GLY A 40 -9.81 -2.15 -7.25
CA GLY A 40 -9.24 -1.50 -8.44
C GLY A 40 -9.33 -2.36 -9.69
N PRO A 41 -8.88 -1.81 -10.84
CA PRO A 41 -9.16 -2.32 -12.18
C PRO A 41 -8.77 -3.78 -12.45
N TYR A 42 -7.54 -4.17 -12.14
CA TYR A 42 -6.97 -5.50 -12.44
C TYR A 42 -6.50 -6.20 -11.17
N GLN A 43 -7.33 -6.17 -10.12
CA GLN A 43 -6.98 -6.70 -8.80
C GLN A 43 -6.72 -8.20 -8.79
N ALA A 44 -7.48 -8.98 -9.58
CA ALA A 44 -7.31 -10.43 -9.66
C ALA A 44 -5.95 -10.78 -10.28
N GLU A 45 -5.58 -10.10 -11.36
CA GLU A 45 -4.29 -10.28 -12.04
C GLU A 45 -3.13 -9.83 -11.13
N CYS A 46 -3.28 -8.71 -10.42
CA CYS A 46 -2.29 -8.27 -9.44
C CYS A 46 -2.09 -9.32 -8.34
N LEU A 47 -3.17 -9.87 -7.81
CA LEU A 47 -3.11 -10.90 -6.77
C LEU A 47 -2.41 -12.17 -7.26
N ILE A 48 -2.70 -12.62 -8.48
CA ILE A 48 -2.06 -13.77 -9.10
C ILE A 48 -0.55 -13.54 -9.25
N LEU A 49 -0.14 -12.41 -9.83
CA LEU A 49 1.29 -12.09 -10.01
C LEU A 49 2.04 -12.02 -8.68
N LEU A 50 1.44 -11.42 -7.65
CA LEU A 50 2.08 -11.33 -6.33
C LEU A 50 2.21 -12.69 -5.65
N ARG A 51 1.24 -13.59 -5.83
CA ARG A 51 1.32 -14.97 -5.37
C ARG A 51 2.43 -15.74 -6.09
N GLU A 52 2.54 -15.61 -7.40
CA GLU A 52 3.60 -16.20 -8.20
C GLU A 52 4.98 -15.68 -7.78
N ALA A 53 5.09 -14.42 -7.41
CA ALA A 53 6.30 -13.82 -6.84
C ALA A 53 6.59 -14.26 -5.38
N GLY A 54 5.74 -15.08 -4.77
CA GLY A 54 5.92 -15.56 -3.41
C GLY A 54 5.75 -14.51 -2.32
N ALA A 55 4.93 -13.50 -2.59
CA ALA A 55 4.67 -12.41 -1.65
C ALA A 55 3.93 -12.89 -0.39
N ARG A 56 4.16 -12.18 0.72
CA ARG A 56 3.40 -12.34 1.97
C ARG A 56 2.41 -11.18 2.08
N PHE A 57 1.17 -11.48 2.41
CA PHE A 57 0.08 -10.53 2.41
C PHE A 57 -0.40 -10.22 3.83
N LEU A 58 -0.77 -8.99 4.07
CA LEU A 58 -1.64 -8.56 5.15
C LEU A 58 -2.85 -7.81 4.58
N ALA A 59 -3.94 -7.74 5.35
CA ALA A 59 -5.17 -7.11 4.90
C ALA A 59 -5.14 -5.59 5.15
N GLY A 60 -5.67 -4.83 4.18
CA GLY A 60 -6.01 -3.42 4.32
C GLY A 60 -7.52 -3.20 4.43
N ASN A 61 -7.93 -1.93 4.48
CA ASN A 61 -9.34 -1.57 4.54
C ASN A 61 -10.08 -1.91 3.24
N CYS A 62 -9.42 -1.91 2.10
CA CYS A 62 -10.07 -2.30 0.84
C CYS A 62 -10.34 -3.80 0.75
N GLU A 63 -9.48 -4.66 1.29
CA GLU A 63 -9.83 -6.08 1.43
C GLU A 63 -11.06 -6.27 2.31
N ARG A 64 -11.15 -5.56 3.45
CA ARG A 64 -12.32 -5.59 4.33
C ARG A 64 -13.57 -5.09 3.61
N ALA A 65 -13.48 -3.98 2.86
CA ALA A 65 -14.60 -3.43 2.11
C ALA A 65 -15.09 -4.41 1.03
N VAL A 66 -14.21 -4.96 0.20
CA VAL A 66 -14.55 -5.95 -0.83
C VAL A 66 -15.23 -7.18 -0.24
N LEU A 67 -14.82 -7.64 0.95
CA LEU A 67 -15.41 -8.81 1.59
C LEU A 67 -16.76 -8.54 2.27
N HIS A 68 -17.00 -7.34 2.79
CA HIS A 68 -18.08 -7.08 3.76
C HIS A 68 -18.96 -5.87 3.44
N GLU A 69 -18.53 -4.95 2.57
CA GLU A 69 -19.30 -3.77 2.18
C GLU A 69 -19.99 -3.97 0.84
N ASP A 70 -20.82 -3.03 0.42
CA ASP A 70 -21.74 -3.25 -0.70
C ASP A 70 -21.90 -1.99 -1.59
N SER A 71 -20.83 -1.19 -1.74
CA SER A 71 -20.77 -0.16 -2.77
C SER A 71 -20.73 -0.79 -4.17
N ASP A 72 -20.97 -0.02 -5.21
CA ASP A 72 -20.88 -0.52 -6.60
C ASP A 72 -19.46 -1.03 -6.90
N ALA A 73 -18.44 -0.34 -6.40
CA ALA A 73 -17.05 -0.74 -6.58
C ALA A 73 -16.72 -2.04 -5.79
N ASP A 74 -17.19 -2.17 -4.54
CA ASP A 74 -16.96 -3.38 -3.74
C ASP A 74 -17.59 -4.62 -4.37
N ARG A 75 -18.84 -4.48 -4.85
CA ARG A 75 -19.51 -5.57 -5.56
C ARG A 75 -18.78 -5.95 -6.83
N TRP A 76 -18.42 -4.95 -7.64
CA TRP A 76 -17.67 -5.19 -8.87
C TRP A 76 -16.38 -5.93 -8.59
N CYS A 77 -15.60 -5.47 -7.59
CA CYS A 77 -14.36 -6.11 -7.18
C CYS A 77 -14.56 -7.55 -6.72
N ARG A 78 -15.58 -7.80 -5.91
CA ARG A 78 -15.91 -9.13 -5.40
C ARG A 78 -16.29 -10.09 -6.52
N GLU A 79 -16.99 -9.62 -7.54
CA GLU A 79 -17.42 -10.41 -8.71
C GLU A 79 -16.25 -10.80 -9.64
N GLN A 80 -15.11 -10.09 -9.59
CA GLN A 80 -13.90 -10.45 -10.35
C GLN A 80 -13.06 -11.55 -9.67
N LEU A 81 -13.39 -11.93 -8.45
CA LEU A 81 -12.64 -12.93 -7.66
C LEU A 81 -13.44 -14.22 -7.54
N ASP A 82 -12.78 -15.34 -7.73
CA ASP A 82 -13.40 -16.64 -7.42
C ASP A 82 -13.48 -16.89 -5.91
N ALA A 83 -14.21 -17.93 -5.54
CA ALA A 83 -14.44 -18.28 -4.13
C ALA A 83 -13.13 -18.69 -3.42
N GLU A 84 -12.16 -19.24 -4.14
CA GLU A 84 -10.86 -19.63 -3.56
C GLU A 84 -10.04 -18.39 -3.22
N LEU A 85 -9.96 -17.42 -4.12
CA LEU A 85 -9.27 -16.15 -3.90
C LEU A 85 -9.92 -15.35 -2.75
N LEU A 86 -11.26 -15.26 -2.72
CA LEU A 86 -11.98 -14.61 -1.61
C LEU A 86 -11.71 -15.29 -0.27
N ALA A 87 -11.74 -16.63 -0.24
CA ALA A 87 -11.43 -17.39 0.96
C ALA A 87 -9.98 -17.25 1.41
N ASP A 88 -9.04 -17.01 0.50
CA ASP A 88 -7.66 -16.73 0.84
C ASP A 88 -7.49 -15.34 1.43
N VAL A 89 -7.99 -14.32 0.76
CA VAL A 89 -7.97 -12.93 1.24
C VAL A 89 -8.56 -12.81 2.64
N SER A 90 -9.67 -13.51 2.93
CA SER A 90 -10.31 -13.49 4.25
C SER A 90 -9.45 -14.03 5.40
N ARG A 91 -8.33 -14.69 5.10
CA ARG A 91 -7.38 -15.24 6.09
C ARG A 91 -6.12 -14.40 6.26
N TRP A 92 -5.98 -13.32 5.50
CA TRP A 92 -4.79 -12.47 5.64
C TRP A 92 -4.73 -11.84 7.03
N PRO A 93 -3.55 -11.85 7.68
CA PRO A 93 -3.39 -11.23 8.98
C PRO A 93 -3.45 -9.69 8.88
N ALA A 94 -3.74 -9.03 9.98
CA ALA A 94 -3.68 -7.57 10.08
C ALA A 94 -2.23 -7.05 10.13
N THR A 95 -1.28 -7.87 10.59
CA THR A 95 0.13 -7.49 10.75
C THR A 95 1.07 -8.63 10.39
N ILE A 96 2.29 -8.27 9.95
CA ILE A 96 3.41 -9.18 9.75
C ILE A 96 4.62 -8.63 10.51
N GLU A 97 5.35 -9.50 11.22
CA GLU A 97 6.59 -9.11 11.89
C GLU A 97 7.78 -9.85 11.28
N LEU A 98 8.87 -9.12 11.01
CA LEU A 98 10.11 -9.65 10.45
C LEU A 98 11.34 -9.02 11.11
N GLY A 99 12.37 -9.84 11.32
CA GLY A 99 13.70 -9.33 11.63
C GLY A 99 14.42 -8.85 10.37
N VAL A 100 14.66 -7.54 10.25
CA VAL A 100 15.37 -6.94 9.11
C VAL A 100 16.75 -6.49 9.56
N ARG A 101 17.78 -6.78 8.73
CA ARG A 101 19.16 -6.43 9.05
C ARG A 101 19.30 -4.93 9.34
N ARG A 102 19.97 -4.57 10.45
CA ARG A 102 20.22 -3.20 10.93
C ARG A 102 18.98 -2.38 11.28
N LEU A 103 17.77 -2.88 10.99
CA LEU A 103 16.52 -2.21 11.36
C LEU A 103 15.89 -2.84 12.61
N GLY A 104 16.31 -4.06 13.01
CA GLY A 104 15.75 -4.76 14.16
C GLY A 104 14.43 -5.46 13.82
N GLN A 105 13.49 -5.39 14.75
CA GLN A 105 12.14 -5.92 14.54
C GLN A 105 11.29 -4.91 13.77
N VAL A 106 10.80 -5.33 12.61
CA VAL A 106 9.96 -4.52 11.74
C VAL A 106 8.55 -5.10 11.73
N LEU A 107 7.58 -4.29 12.11
CA LEU A 107 6.17 -4.61 12.01
C LEU A 107 5.58 -3.94 10.77
N PHE A 108 4.88 -4.73 9.95
CA PHE A 108 4.12 -4.27 8.80
C PHE A 108 2.63 -4.32 9.15
N CYS A 109 1.91 -3.23 8.90
CA CYS A 109 0.47 -3.11 9.03
C CYS A 109 -0.06 -2.26 7.88
N HIS A 110 -1.39 -2.23 7.64
CA HIS A 110 -1.90 -1.38 6.57
C HIS A 110 -1.84 0.10 6.95
N ALA A 111 -2.58 0.52 7.95
CA ALA A 111 -2.58 1.91 8.44
C ALA A 111 -1.81 2.03 9.76
N THR A 112 -2.32 1.41 10.84
CA THR A 112 -1.65 1.33 12.13
C THR A 112 -1.71 -0.09 12.70
N PRO A 113 -0.91 -0.44 13.72
CA PRO A 113 -0.97 -1.77 14.33
C PRO A 113 -2.33 -2.14 14.93
N ARG A 114 -3.18 -1.15 15.20
CA ARG A 114 -4.48 -1.31 15.85
C ARG A 114 -5.68 -1.10 14.93
N SER A 115 -5.47 -0.58 13.71
CA SER A 115 -6.55 -0.26 12.78
C SER A 115 -6.05 -0.30 11.34
N ASP A 116 -6.89 -0.79 10.42
CA ASP A 116 -6.64 -0.80 8.98
C ASP A 116 -7.04 0.50 8.26
N ASP A 117 -7.63 1.46 8.98
CA ASP A 117 -8.13 2.73 8.43
C ASP A 117 -7.76 3.98 9.25
N GLU A 118 -6.96 3.82 10.32
CA GLU A 118 -6.52 4.96 11.13
C GLU A 118 -5.54 5.85 10.36
N ILE A 119 -5.89 7.12 10.21
CA ILE A 119 -5.12 8.07 9.42
C ILE A 119 -3.89 8.57 10.18
N ILE A 120 -2.71 8.35 9.60
CA ILE A 120 -1.45 8.98 10.00
C ILE A 120 -0.79 9.59 8.79
N THR A 121 -0.54 10.89 8.84
CA THR A 121 0.13 11.64 7.79
C THR A 121 1.46 12.23 8.27
N ARG A 122 2.16 12.93 7.39
CA ARG A 122 3.34 13.73 7.78
C ARG A 122 3.01 14.89 8.72
N LEU A 123 1.73 15.32 8.78
CA LEU A 123 1.25 16.42 9.59
C LEU A 123 0.77 15.97 10.98
N THR A 124 0.51 14.68 11.16
CA THR A 124 0.06 14.12 12.44
C THR A 124 1.09 14.41 13.55
N PRO A 125 0.69 14.97 14.70
CA PRO A 125 1.60 15.25 15.82
C PRO A 125 2.33 14.01 16.35
N ASP A 126 3.57 14.18 16.84
CA ASP A 126 4.40 13.06 17.32
C ASP A 126 3.77 12.26 18.45
N ASP A 127 3.05 12.91 19.36
CA ASP A 127 2.35 12.25 20.47
C ASP A 127 1.21 11.36 19.99
N ALA A 128 0.46 11.79 18.99
CA ALA A 128 -0.59 10.99 18.37
C ALA A 128 -0.02 9.81 17.57
N VAL A 129 1.09 10.02 16.85
CA VAL A 129 1.79 8.92 16.18
C VAL A 129 2.33 7.92 17.21
N ALA A 130 2.94 8.40 18.29
CA ALA A 130 3.47 7.55 19.34
C ALA A 130 2.37 6.72 20.04
N GLU A 131 1.18 7.30 20.23
CA GLU A 131 0.02 6.60 20.76
C GLU A 131 -0.46 5.49 19.82
N ALA A 132 -0.57 5.79 18.51
CA ALA A 132 -1.01 4.82 17.51
C ALA A 132 -0.04 3.64 17.35
N LEU A 133 1.27 3.85 17.57
CA LEU A 133 2.31 2.82 17.47
C LEU A 133 2.64 2.14 18.82
N ALA A 134 1.94 2.49 19.91
CA ALA A 134 2.25 2.00 21.24
C ALA A 134 2.07 0.48 21.39
N GLY A 135 2.92 -0.16 22.19
CA GLY A 135 2.77 -1.55 22.59
C GLY A 135 3.23 -2.60 21.57
N THR A 136 3.76 -2.21 20.43
CA THR A 136 4.18 -3.14 19.36
C THR A 136 5.47 -3.88 19.65
N GLY A 137 6.39 -3.29 20.45
CA GLY A 137 7.73 -3.85 20.64
C GLY A 137 8.63 -3.82 19.40
N ALA A 138 8.18 -3.25 18.29
CA ALA A 138 8.95 -3.11 17.07
C ALA A 138 9.92 -1.93 17.15
N ASP A 139 11.02 -2.01 16.38
CA ASP A 139 11.95 -0.90 16.19
C ASP A 139 11.46 0.04 15.05
N VAL A 140 10.80 -0.55 14.05
CA VAL A 140 10.23 0.15 12.87
C VAL A 140 8.82 -0.36 12.62
N VAL A 141 7.90 0.54 12.32
CA VAL A 141 6.57 0.22 11.78
C VAL A 141 6.49 0.70 10.34
N VAL A 142 6.12 -0.19 9.43
CA VAL A 142 5.92 0.12 8.01
C VAL A 142 4.43 0.06 7.70
N CYS A 143 3.92 1.08 7.04
CA CYS A 143 2.51 1.22 6.68
C CYS A 143 2.31 1.81 5.28
N GLY A 144 1.06 2.01 4.87
CA GLY A 144 0.58 2.65 3.64
C GLY A 144 -0.63 3.53 3.90
N HIS A 145 -1.78 3.22 3.27
CA HIS A 145 -3.11 3.78 3.48
C HIS A 145 -3.28 5.25 3.03
N THR A 146 -2.35 6.14 3.36
CA THR A 146 -2.43 7.55 2.97
C THR A 146 -1.70 7.88 1.67
N HIS A 147 -1.14 6.88 1.00
CA HIS A 147 -0.50 6.94 -0.31
C HIS A 147 0.66 7.96 -0.46
N VAL A 148 1.22 8.41 0.66
CA VAL A 148 2.31 9.40 0.72
C VAL A 148 3.50 8.82 1.44
N GLN A 149 4.66 8.80 0.79
CA GLN A 149 5.88 8.31 1.41
C GLN A 149 6.32 9.18 2.60
N VAL A 150 6.58 8.53 3.73
CA VAL A 150 7.11 9.14 4.95
C VAL A 150 8.16 8.23 5.54
N ASP A 151 9.24 8.82 6.03
CA ASP A 151 10.25 8.17 6.86
C ASP A 151 10.58 9.09 8.02
N ARG A 152 10.08 8.73 9.21
CA ARG A 152 10.04 9.63 10.36
C ARG A 152 10.49 8.93 11.64
N ALA A 153 11.49 9.51 12.30
CA ALA A 153 11.81 9.15 13.69
C ALA A 153 10.77 9.81 14.62
N VAL A 154 10.11 8.99 15.43
CA VAL A 154 9.08 9.44 16.38
C VAL A 154 9.66 9.32 17.80
N PRO A 155 9.66 10.40 18.61
CA PRO A 155 10.18 10.33 19.96
C PRO A 155 9.45 9.28 20.83
N ARG A 156 10.20 8.36 21.44
CA ARG A 156 9.70 7.30 22.33
C ARG A 156 8.76 6.27 21.67
N ALA A 157 8.78 6.19 20.35
CA ALA A 157 8.01 5.22 19.58
C ALA A 157 8.89 4.58 18.49
N PRO A 158 8.44 3.51 17.83
CA PRO A 158 9.09 2.99 16.64
C PRO A 158 9.26 4.07 15.55
N ARG A 159 10.30 3.92 14.72
CA ARG A 159 10.40 4.70 13.48
C ARG A 159 9.20 4.38 12.59
N LEU A 160 8.50 5.40 12.14
CA LEU A 160 7.38 5.26 11.21
C LEU A 160 7.88 5.36 9.77
N VAL A 161 7.50 4.39 8.95
CA VAL A 161 7.76 4.40 7.49
C VAL A 161 6.43 4.17 6.79
N ASN A 162 5.98 5.14 6.00
CA ASN A 162 4.92 4.91 5.02
C ASN A 162 5.59 4.64 3.67
N ALA A 163 5.29 3.48 3.08
CA ALA A 163 5.91 3.04 1.83
C ALA A 163 5.40 3.82 0.60
N GLY A 164 4.34 4.58 0.74
CA GLY A 164 3.60 5.19 -0.37
C GLY A 164 2.66 4.19 -1.03
N SER A 165 2.24 4.47 -2.24
CA SER A 165 1.34 3.62 -3.01
C SER A 165 1.96 3.18 -4.34
N VAL A 166 1.85 1.90 -4.66
CA VAL A 166 2.23 1.37 -5.98
C VAL A 166 1.22 1.82 -7.04
N GLY A 167 -0.07 1.76 -6.72
CA GLY A 167 -1.14 1.93 -7.70
C GLY A 167 -1.74 3.32 -7.79
N MET A 168 -1.84 4.03 -6.65
CA MET A 168 -2.53 5.32 -6.54
C MET A 168 -1.71 6.35 -5.74
N PRO A 169 -0.48 6.67 -6.18
CA PRO A 169 0.41 7.53 -5.39
C PRO A 169 -0.08 8.98 -5.33
N CYS A 170 0.11 9.61 -4.17
CA CYS A 170 -0.17 11.01 -3.92
C CYS A 170 1.13 11.81 -3.70
N GLU A 171 2.06 11.76 -4.67
CA GLU A 171 3.42 12.32 -4.54
C GLU A 171 3.68 13.56 -5.40
N GLY A 172 2.70 14.00 -6.19
CA GLY A 172 2.90 15.07 -7.19
C GLY A 172 3.85 14.66 -8.32
N LYS A 173 3.98 13.35 -8.55
CA LYS A 173 4.88 12.76 -9.55
C LYS A 173 4.31 11.42 -10.02
N THR A 174 4.53 11.10 -11.29
CA THR A 174 4.18 9.79 -11.87
C THR A 174 5.10 8.68 -11.36
N GLY A 175 4.65 7.43 -11.36
CA GLY A 175 5.41 6.23 -11.00
C GLY A 175 4.78 5.44 -9.88
N ALA A 176 5.30 4.25 -9.62
CA ALA A 176 4.92 3.40 -8.50
C ALA A 176 5.85 3.67 -7.30
N PHE A 177 5.28 3.88 -6.11
CA PHE A 177 6.06 4.21 -4.91
C PHE A 177 6.00 3.06 -3.91
N TRP A 178 7.15 2.68 -3.37
CA TRP A 178 7.32 1.54 -2.48
C TRP A 178 8.58 1.70 -1.61
N ALA A 179 8.82 0.77 -0.68
CA ALA A 179 9.99 0.84 0.19
C ALA A 179 10.84 -0.43 0.10
N LEU A 180 12.17 -0.27 0.09
CA LEU A 180 13.15 -1.35 0.24
C LEU A 180 13.79 -1.25 1.61
N LEU A 181 13.72 -2.36 2.36
CA LEU A 181 14.30 -2.48 3.69
C LEU A 181 15.44 -3.52 3.65
N ASP A 182 16.67 -3.07 3.95
CA ASP A 182 17.85 -3.94 4.06
C ASP A 182 18.83 -3.39 5.12
N ASN A 183 19.83 -2.65 4.70
CA ASN A 183 20.79 -1.99 5.60
C ASN A 183 20.25 -0.66 6.16
N GLY A 184 19.06 -0.28 5.78
CA GLY A 184 18.30 0.92 6.10
C GLY A 184 16.97 0.88 5.39
N VAL A 185 16.27 2.00 5.39
CA VAL A 185 15.03 2.20 4.61
C VAL A 185 15.36 3.03 3.38
N GLU A 186 14.96 2.55 2.22
CA GLU A 186 15.02 3.29 0.95
C GLU A 186 13.60 3.45 0.42
N LEU A 187 13.12 4.68 0.37
CA LEU A 187 11.88 5.01 -0.31
C LEU A 187 12.15 5.04 -1.82
N ARG A 188 11.48 4.17 -2.56
CA ARG A 188 11.71 3.91 -3.97
C ARG A 188 10.59 4.47 -4.84
N ARG A 189 10.92 4.75 -6.09
CA ARG A 189 9.99 5.13 -7.14
C ARG A 189 10.38 4.42 -8.43
N THR A 190 9.51 3.58 -8.94
CA THR A 190 9.66 2.90 -10.23
C THR A 190 8.89 3.65 -11.31
N PRO A 191 9.54 4.18 -12.35
CA PRO A 191 8.84 4.81 -13.47
C PRO A 191 8.19 3.77 -14.38
N TYR A 192 7.03 4.10 -14.94
CA TYR A 192 6.36 3.32 -15.98
C TYR A 192 5.67 4.23 -17.00
N ALA A 193 5.21 3.65 -18.12
CA ALA A 193 4.55 4.39 -19.18
C ALA A 193 3.13 4.77 -18.78
N VAL A 194 2.91 6.02 -18.39
CA VAL A 194 1.66 6.52 -17.79
C VAL A 194 0.48 6.47 -18.77
N GLU A 195 0.62 7.04 -19.97
CA GLU A 195 -0.51 7.09 -20.93
C GLU A 195 -0.98 5.70 -21.38
N PRO A 196 -0.11 4.73 -21.70
CA PRO A 196 -0.53 3.34 -21.92
C PRO A 196 -1.19 2.70 -20.69
N ALA A 197 -0.73 3.01 -19.49
CA ALA A 197 -1.33 2.52 -18.27
C ALA A 197 -2.75 3.05 -18.08
N LEU A 198 -2.96 4.36 -18.24
CA LEU A 198 -4.28 4.99 -18.17
C LEU A 198 -5.26 4.41 -19.20
N ALA A 199 -4.80 4.21 -20.44
CA ALA A 199 -5.62 3.57 -21.48
C ALA A 199 -6.05 2.15 -21.04
N ARG A 200 -5.11 1.34 -20.53
CA ARG A 200 -5.39 -0.02 -20.04
C ARG A 200 -6.34 0.00 -18.84
N LEU A 201 -6.12 0.89 -17.86
CA LEU A 201 -7.01 1.03 -16.70
C LEU A 201 -8.42 1.42 -17.10
N GLY A 202 -8.58 2.33 -18.07
CA GLY A 202 -9.87 2.77 -18.60
C GLY A 202 -10.68 1.66 -19.28
N GLU A 203 -10.02 0.62 -19.80
CA GLU A 203 -10.68 -0.53 -20.46
C GLU A 203 -11.17 -1.61 -19.47
N SER A 204 -10.86 -1.49 -18.18
CA SER A 204 -11.11 -2.53 -17.16
C SER A 204 -12.58 -2.76 -16.84
N GLY A 205 -13.41 -1.73 -16.99
CA GLY A 205 -14.80 -1.74 -16.53
C GLY A 205 -14.96 -1.46 -15.01
N PHE A 206 -13.88 -1.11 -14.31
CA PHE A 206 -13.99 -0.68 -12.92
C PHE A 206 -14.83 0.61 -12.81
N PRO A 207 -15.81 0.69 -11.87
CA PRO A 207 -16.68 1.85 -11.74
C PRO A 207 -15.92 3.16 -11.52
N SER A 208 -16.23 4.19 -12.32
CA SER A 208 -15.64 5.54 -12.21
C SER A 208 -14.09 5.56 -12.22
N VAL A 209 -13.47 4.65 -12.97
CA VAL A 209 -12.00 4.49 -12.97
C VAL A 209 -11.25 5.78 -13.30
N GLU A 210 -11.78 6.61 -14.19
CA GLU A 210 -11.14 7.87 -14.59
C GLU A 210 -11.13 8.87 -13.43
N GLU A 211 -12.27 9.02 -12.74
CA GLU A 211 -12.42 9.95 -11.63
C GLU A 211 -11.60 9.51 -10.40
N VAL A 212 -11.45 8.19 -10.21
CA VAL A 212 -10.81 7.64 -9.02
C VAL A 212 -9.29 7.52 -9.19
N PHE A 213 -8.80 7.14 -10.38
CA PHE A 213 -7.39 6.76 -10.56
C PHE A 213 -6.55 7.77 -11.33
N PHE A 214 -7.13 8.52 -12.28
CA PHE A 214 -6.31 9.19 -13.30
C PHE A 214 -5.48 10.35 -12.74
N GLU A 215 -6.00 11.12 -11.78
CA GLU A 215 -5.25 12.20 -11.16
C GLU A 215 -4.03 11.70 -10.38
N GLN A 216 -4.18 10.58 -9.63
CA GLN A 216 -3.09 9.96 -8.90
C GLN A 216 -2.03 9.40 -9.85
N VAL A 217 -2.45 8.64 -10.86
CA VAL A 217 -1.54 8.01 -11.84
C VAL A 217 -0.78 9.05 -12.64
N ARG A 218 -1.42 10.21 -12.97
CA ARG A 218 -0.76 11.36 -13.61
C ARG A 218 0.15 12.16 -12.67
N GLY A 219 0.11 11.87 -11.37
CA GLY A 219 0.88 12.61 -10.38
C GLY A 219 0.36 14.04 -10.15
N GLU A 220 -0.93 14.27 -10.33
CA GLU A 220 -1.57 15.57 -10.12
C GLU A 220 -1.85 15.83 -8.64
N ILE A 221 -2.10 14.76 -7.86
CA ILE A 221 -2.28 14.83 -6.40
C ILE A 221 -0.91 14.95 -5.72
N THR A 222 -0.71 16.02 -4.96
CA THR A 222 0.56 16.25 -4.25
C THR A 222 0.55 15.67 -2.85
N ALA A 223 1.74 15.35 -2.32
CA ALA A 223 1.88 14.88 -0.95
C ALA A 223 1.39 15.91 0.10
N ALA A 224 1.44 17.20 -0.21
CA ALA A 224 0.90 18.25 0.65
C ALA A 224 -0.63 18.22 0.66
N SER A 225 -1.26 18.28 -0.53
CA SER A 225 -2.73 18.28 -0.63
C SER A 225 -3.35 16.99 -0.08
N ALA A 226 -2.75 15.83 -0.35
CA ALA A 226 -3.21 14.56 0.21
C ALA A 226 -3.08 14.52 1.74
N SER A 227 -1.94 14.98 2.29
CA SER A 227 -1.76 15.01 3.75
C SER A 227 -2.76 15.95 4.44
N GLU A 228 -3.04 17.12 3.87
CA GLU A 228 -4.06 18.04 4.37
C GLU A 228 -5.47 17.45 4.31
N TYR A 229 -5.80 16.79 3.20
CA TYR A 229 -7.09 16.12 3.03
C TYR A 229 -7.29 15.01 4.07
N PHE A 230 -6.34 14.08 4.18
CA PHE A 230 -6.43 12.98 5.13
C PHE A 230 -6.42 13.47 6.59
N GLU A 231 -5.59 14.47 6.93
CA GLU A 231 -5.59 15.02 8.30
C GLU A 231 -6.93 15.69 8.63
N GLY A 232 -7.62 16.27 7.65
CA GLY A 232 -8.97 16.80 7.81
C GLY A 232 -10.04 15.74 8.10
N LEU A 233 -9.81 14.47 7.70
CA LEU A 233 -10.70 13.35 8.01
C LEU A 233 -10.37 12.68 9.36
N ARG A 234 -9.21 12.98 9.93
CA ARG A 234 -8.76 12.39 11.18
C ARG A 234 -9.64 12.83 12.34
N GLY A 235 -10.37 11.88 12.95
CA GLY A 235 -11.27 12.12 14.08
C GLY A 235 -12.65 12.64 13.70
N ALA A 236 -13.04 12.52 12.40
CA ALA A 236 -14.40 12.80 11.94
C ALA A 236 -15.38 11.67 12.31
#